data_0c7d0ac932c100d6a14b6f6627080d31
#
_entry.id   0c7d0ac932c100d6a14b6f6627080d31
#
_cell.length_a   1.000
_cell.length_b   1.000
_cell.length_c   1.000
_cell.angle_alpha   90.00
_cell.angle_beta   90.00
_cell.angle_gamma   90.00
#
_symmetry.space_group_name_H-M   'P 1'
#
loop_
_entity.id
_entity.type
_entity.pdbx_description
1 polymer ?
#
loop_
_entity_poly.entity_id
_entity_poly.type
_entity_poly.pdbx_seq_one_letter_code
_entity_poly.pdbx_strand_id
1 'polypeptide(L)'
;MSPKLKSAVLIAPVLCALALSACGSEPSSSEVAPKSAKNQPSEAEKLALLASLPAPYNAGDLENGRRVFARCRSCHTITEGGPNMTGPNLYGVFGRQVGTHEKYRYSEAVKTAGFVWDAEKLDHWLERPRDFLPGNKMSFVGIAAEQDRRDVIAYLKVETGYAPAAESITPPVQE
;
A
#
# COMPACT_ATOMS: atom_id res chain seq x y z
N MET A 1 -22.95 -57.65 -25.90
CA MET A 1 -22.32 -58.28 -27.06
C MET A 1 -21.13 -57.40 -27.45
N SER A 2 -19.92 -57.95 -27.23
CA SER A 2 -18.63 -57.43 -27.71
C SER A 2 -18.56 -57.48 -29.26
N PRO A 3 -17.57 -56.86 -29.94
CA PRO A 3 -16.18 -57.24 -29.70
C PRO A 3 -15.15 -56.11 -29.74
N LYS A 4 -14.00 -56.49 -29.21
CA LYS A 4 -12.65 -55.94 -29.21
C LYS A 4 -12.06 -55.76 -30.60
N LEU A 5 -11.28 -54.70 -30.82
CA LEU A 5 -10.24 -54.72 -31.84
C LEU A 5 -8.92 -54.21 -31.27
N LYS A 6 -7.95 -55.12 -31.19
CA LYS A 6 -6.55 -54.88 -30.89
C LYS A 6 -5.85 -54.53 -32.21
N SER A 7 -5.03 -53.52 -32.21
CA SER A 7 -3.99 -53.38 -33.24
C SER A 7 -2.67 -52.99 -32.55
N ALA A 8 -1.80 -53.94 -32.61
CA ALA A 8 -0.37 -53.80 -32.32
C ALA A 8 0.37 -53.41 -33.60
N VAL A 9 1.26 -52.42 -33.53
CA VAL A 9 2.27 -52.16 -34.58
C VAL A 9 3.54 -51.72 -33.87
N LEU A 10 4.40 -52.61 -33.81
CA LEU A 10 5.79 -52.85 -34.23
C LEU A 10 6.78 -51.68 -34.06
N ILE A 11 7.79 -52.05 -33.32
CA ILE A 11 9.04 -51.43 -32.96
C ILE A 11 9.98 -51.32 -34.18
N ALA A 12 10.68 -50.23 -34.33
CA ALA A 12 11.96 -50.20 -35.02
C ALA A 12 12.92 -49.26 -34.30
N PRO A 13 14.10 -49.72 -33.84
CA PRO A 13 15.13 -48.85 -33.30
C PRO A 13 16.01 -48.32 -34.43
N VAL A 14 16.24 -47.04 -34.44
CA VAL A 14 17.35 -46.44 -35.21
C VAL A 14 18.37 -45.92 -34.22
N LEU A 15 19.42 -46.71 -34.09
CA LEU A 15 20.70 -46.23 -33.55
C LEU A 15 21.31 -45.25 -34.55
N CYS A 16 21.60 -44.05 -34.10
CA CYS A 16 22.63 -43.24 -34.73
C CYS A 16 23.50 -42.62 -33.64
N ALA A 17 24.75 -43.09 -33.66
CA ALA A 17 25.79 -42.68 -32.74
C ALA A 17 26.56 -41.45 -33.25
N LEU A 18 27.21 -40.77 -32.32
CA LEU A 18 28.40 -39.90 -32.45
C LEU A 18 28.22 -38.47 -32.97
N ALA A 19 28.33 -37.50 -32.05
CA ALA A 19 29.52 -36.63 -32.06
C ALA A 19 29.56 -35.80 -30.75
N LEU A 20 30.61 -35.98 -29.97
CA LEU A 20 31.07 -35.11 -28.91
C LEU A 20 31.45 -33.77 -29.54
N SER A 21 30.88 -32.69 -29.07
CA SER A 21 31.50 -31.35 -29.10
C SER A 21 31.20 -30.69 -27.79
N ALA A 22 32.20 -30.73 -26.91
CA ALA A 22 32.25 -29.92 -25.71
C ALA A 22 32.45 -28.45 -26.11
N CYS A 23 31.47 -27.62 -25.83
CA CYS A 23 31.68 -26.21 -25.60
C CYS A 23 30.85 -25.85 -24.39
N GLY A 24 31.51 -25.70 -23.27
CA GLY A 24 30.96 -25.14 -22.06
C GLY A 24 30.61 -23.69 -22.31
N SER A 25 29.36 -23.41 -22.15
CA SER A 25 28.85 -22.05 -21.90
C SER A 25 27.87 -22.22 -20.76
N GLU A 26 28.34 -21.99 -19.57
CA GLU A 26 27.48 -21.81 -18.41
C GLU A 26 26.53 -20.67 -18.71
N PRO A 27 25.21 -20.87 -18.60
CA PRO A 27 24.30 -19.74 -18.56
C PRO A 27 24.55 -19.07 -17.21
N SER A 28 25.26 -17.93 -17.25
CA SER A 28 25.25 -16.95 -16.19
C SER A 28 23.79 -16.61 -15.92
N SER A 29 23.22 -17.21 -14.90
CA SER A 29 21.96 -16.78 -14.34
C SER A 29 22.21 -15.42 -13.70
N SER A 30 22.10 -14.37 -14.51
CA SER A 30 21.90 -13.03 -14.00
C SER A 30 20.57 -13.06 -13.23
N GLU A 31 20.70 -13.35 -11.96
CA GLU A 31 19.65 -13.11 -10.98
C GLU A 31 19.36 -11.63 -11.01
N VAL A 32 18.36 -11.27 -11.81
CA VAL A 32 17.76 -9.94 -11.80
C VAL A 32 17.04 -9.85 -10.45
N ALA A 33 17.80 -9.46 -9.44
CA ALA A 33 17.22 -9.09 -8.17
C ALA A 33 16.14 -8.01 -8.42
N PRO A 34 14.92 -8.20 -7.94
CA PRO A 34 13.87 -7.21 -8.10
C PRO A 34 14.28 -5.92 -7.40
N LYS A 35 14.51 -4.89 -8.17
CA LYS A 35 14.97 -3.55 -7.73
C LYS A 35 13.92 -2.78 -6.91
N SER A 36 12.90 -3.46 -6.38
CA SER A 36 11.75 -2.84 -5.69
C SER A 36 11.62 -3.20 -4.20
N ALA A 37 12.59 -3.88 -3.59
CA ALA A 37 12.47 -4.31 -2.18
C ALA A 37 13.02 -3.31 -1.15
N LYS A 38 13.40 -2.08 -1.54
CA LYS A 38 14.13 -1.18 -0.64
C LYS A 38 13.27 -0.26 0.23
N ASN A 39 11.95 -0.21 0.08
CA ASN A 39 11.09 0.74 0.82
C ASN A 39 9.83 0.12 1.43
N GLN A 40 9.76 -1.18 1.62
CA GLN A 40 8.69 -1.74 2.44
C GLN A 40 9.19 -1.90 3.87
N PRO A 41 8.42 -1.39 4.87
CA PRO A 41 8.80 -1.56 6.26
C PRO A 41 8.85 -3.04 6.63
N SER A 42 9.83 -3.42 7.43
CA SER A 42 9.92 -4.75 8.03
C SER A 42 8.72 -5.04 8.92
N GLU A 43 8.45 -6.28 9.23
CA GLU A 43 7.34 -6.65 10.13
C GLU A 43 7.49 -5.98 11.52
N ALA A 44 8.72 -5.82 12.02
CA ALA A 44 8.96 -5.13 13.27
C ALA A 44 8.60 -3.64 13.19
N GLU A 45 8.94 -2.98 12.08
CA GLU A 45 8.56 -1.58 11.84
C GLU A 45 7.05 -1.42 11.67
N LYS A 46 6.37 -2.35 10.98
CA LYS A 46 4.92 -2.35 10.88
C LYS A 46 4.24 -2.45 12.25
N LEU A 47 4.72 -3.36 13.10
CA LEU A 47 4.22 -3.50 14.47
C LEU A 47 4.47 -2.23 15.30
N ALA A 48 5.63 -1.60 15.16
CA ALA A 48 5.94 -0.35 15.84
C ALA A 48 5.04 0.80 15.35
N LEU A 49 4.82 0.90 14.04
CA LEU A 49 3.90 1.88 13.45
C LEU A 49 2.47 1.68 13.96
N LEU A 50 1.99 0.44 13.99
CA LEU A 50 0.67 0.10 14.51
C LEU A 50 0.55 0.48 15.99
N ALA A 51 1.53 0.08 16.81
CA ALA A 51 1.57 0.40 18.24
C ALA A 51 1.65 1.91 18.54
N SER A 52 2.12 2.71 17.59
CA SER A 52 2.17 4.18 17.72
C SER A 52 0.81 4.87 17.59
N LEU A 53 -0.21 4.16 17.14
CA LEU A 53 -1.57 4.69 17.08
C LEU A 53 -2.21 4.67 18.49
N PRO A 54 -3.09 5.63 18.78
CA PRO A 54 -3.91 5.55 20.00
C PRO A 54 -4.96 4.42 19.88
N ALA A 55 -5.45 3.93 21.01
CA ALA A 55 -6.62 3.06 21.01
C ALA A 55 -7.85 3.80 20.45
N PRO A 56 -8.73 3.15 19.70
CA PRO A 56 -8.72 1.72 19.35
C PRO A 56 -7.94 1.36 18.09
N TYR A 57 -7.32 2.32 17.40
CA TYR A 57 -6.71 2.14 16.06
C TYR A 57 -5.48 1.22 16.09
N ASN A 58 -4.75 1.17 17.22
CA ASN A 58 -3.62 0.27 17.42
C ASN A 58 -3.99 -1.22 17.47
N ALA A 59 -5.28 -1.54 17.54
CA ALA A 59 -5.82 -2.90 17.47
C ALA A 59 -6.52 -3.21 16.15
N GLY A 60 -6.29 -2.41 15.10
CA GLY A 60 -6.92 -2.60 13.79
C GLY A 60 -6.41 -3.84 13.06
N ASP A 61 -7.33 -4.52 12.37
CA ASP A 61 -7.03 -5.64 11.47
C ASP A 61 -6.48 -5.11 10.14
N LEU A 62 -5.18 -5.32 9.91
CA LEU A 62 -4.49 -4.84 8.70
C LEU A 62 -5.01 -5.51 7.42
N GLU A 63 -5.42 -6.78 7.49
CA GLU A 63 -5.96 -7.48 6.33
C GLU A 63 -7.35 -6.98 5.96
N ASN A 64 -8.22 -6.72 6.95
CA ASN A 64 -9.48 -6.05 6.70
C ASN A 64 -9.25 -4.62 6.20
N GLY A 65 -8.34 -3.87 6.82
CA GLY A 65 -7.97 -2.53 6.38
C GLY A 65 -7.54 -2.48 4.91
N ARG A 66 -6.73 -3.44 4.47
CA ARG A 66 -6.35 -3.60 3.06
C ARG A 66 -7.56 -3.83 2.15
N ARG A 67 -8.52 -4.67 2.55
CA ARG A 67 -9.75 -4.89 1.79
C ARG A 67 -10.61 -3.63 1.71
N VAL A 68 -10.77 -2.93 2.82
CA VAL A 68 -11.52 -1.67 2.88
C VAL A 68 -10.86 -0.60 2.00
N PHE A 69 -9.53 -0.51 2.04
CA PHE A 69 -8.75 0.44 1.23
C PHE A 69 -8.94 0.24 -0.28
N ALA A 70 -9.40 -0.92 -0.73
CA ALA A 70 -9.72 -1.14 -2.15
C ALA A 70 -10.68 -0.09 -2.72
N ARG A 71 -11.55 0.50 -1.88
CA ARG A 71 -12.48 1.59 -2.25
C ARG A 71 -11.78 2.93 -2.53
N CYS A 72 -10.55 3.07 -2.06
CA CYS A 72 -9.78 4.32 -2.13
C CYS A 72 -8.81 4.34 -3.32
N ARG A 73 -8.35 3.16 -3.77
CA ARG A 73 -7.29 3.00 -4.78
C ARG A 73 -7.64 3.56 -6.16
N SER A 74 -8.91 3.72 -6.48
CA SER A 74 -9.32 4.35 -7.74
C SER A 74 -8.97 5.84 -7.80
N CYS A 75 -8.77 6.47 -6.64
CA CYS A 75 -8.53 7.90 -6.52
C CYS A 75 -7.21 8.25 -5.83
N HIS A 76 -6.63 7.36 -5.04
CA HIS A 76 -5.43 7.63 -4.24
C HIS A 76 -4.33 6.58 -4.47
N THR A 77 -3.10 7.02 -4.47
CA THR A 77 -1.91 6.16 -4.31
C THR A 77 -1.40 6.26 -2.88
N ILE A 78 -0.62 5.25 -2.44
CA ILE A 78 -0.05 5.19 -1.08
C ILE A 78 1.46 4.92 -1.08
N THR A 79 2.06 4.72 -2.24
CA THR A 79 3.51 4.50 -2.34
C THR A 79 4.26 5.81 -2.22
N GLU A 80 5.47 5.78 -1.68
CA GLU A 80 6.36 6.94 -1.62
C GLU A 80 6.61 7.50 -3.02
N GLY A 81 6.45 8.81 -3.19
CA GLY A 81 6.60 9.47 -4.49
C GLY A 81 5.55 9.08 -5.53
N GLY A 82 4.53 8.32 -5.15
CA GLY A 82 3.44 7.95 -6.05
C GLY A 82 2.68 9.15 -6.59
N PRO A 83 2.07 9.04 -7.79
CA PRO A 83 1.39 10.16 -8.41
C PRO A 83 0.12 10.56 -7.66
N ASN A 84 -0.20 11.85 -7.72
CA ASN A 84 -1.56 12.31 -7.44
C ASN A 84 -2.48 11.84 -8.56
N MET A 85 -3.68 11.42 -8.17
CA MET A 85 -4.74 11.01 -9.09
C MET A 85 -5.93 11.97 -8.96
N THR A 86 -7.16 11.47 -8.97
CA THR A 86 -8.35 12.28 -8.62
C THR A 86 -8.24 12.82 -7.19
N GLY A 87 -7.62 12.05 -6.29
CA GLY A 87 -7.20 12.46 -4.95
C GLY A 87 -5.68 12.57 -4.83
N PRO A 88 -5.17 13.15 -3.73
CA PRO A 88 -3.74 13.23 -3.47
C PRO A 88 -3.14 11.86 -3.14
N ASN A 89 -1.83 11.72 -3.31
CA ASN A 89 -1.08 10.61 -2.73
C ASN A 89 -1.15 10.70 -1.20
N LEU A 90 -1.38 9.54 -0.56
CA LEU A 90 -1.57 9.46 0.90
C LEU A 90 -0.30 9.08 1.67
N TYR A 91 0.84 8.83 0.99
CA TYR A 91 2.09 8.55 1.68
C TYR A 91 2.44 9.68 2.64
N GLY A 92 2.75 9.36 3.89
CA GLY A 92 3.02 10.35 4.93
C GLY A 92 1.81 11.21 5.32
N VAL A 93 0.58 10.71 5.20
CA VAL A 93 -0.63 11.47 5.57
C VAL A 93 -0.68 11.77 7.06
N PHE A 94 -0.25 10.86 7.92
CA PHE A 94 -0.22 11.08 9.37
C PHE A 94 0.81 12.15 9.73
N GLY A 95 0.40 13.15 10.52
CA GLY A 95 1.23 14.29 10.87
C GLY A 95 1.31 15.39 9.81
N ARG A 96 0.71 15.19 8.64
CA ARG A 96 0.69 16.20 7.59
C ARG A 96 -0.41 17.22 7.83
N GLN A 97 -0.08 18.50 7.63
CA GLN A 97 -1.05 19.58 7.60
C GLN A 97 -2.06 19.33 6.48
N VAL A 98 -3.34 19.47 6.78
CA VAL A 98 -4.41 19.34 5.79
C VAL A 98 -4.21 20.31 4.61
N GLY A 99 -4.45 19.80 3.40
CA GLY A 99 -4.37 20.65 2.20
C GLY A 99 -2.97 20.97 1.68
N THR A 100 -1.90 20.35 2.22
CA THR A 100 -0.51 20.71 1.90
C THR A 100 0.26 19.70 1.05
N HIS A 101 -0.38 18.60 0.60
CA HIS A 101 0.35 17.66 -0.26
C HIS A 101 0.73 18.33 -1.58
N GLU A 102 2.00 18.19 -1.93
CA GLU A 102 2.60 18.87 -3.08
C GLU A 102 1.88 18.57 -4.40
N LYS A 103 1.79 19.58 -5.27
CA LYS A 103 1.27 19.45 -6.63
C LYS A 103 -0.17 18.94 -6.72
N TYR A 104 -0.94 18.92 -5.60
CA TYR A 104 -2.36 18.58 -5.61
C TYR A 104 -3.23 19.83 -5.44
N ARG A 105 -4.28 19.96 -6.24
CA ARG A 105 -5.20 21.12 -6.23
C ARG A 105 -6.38 20.88 -5.29
N TYR A 106 -6.23 21.26 -4.04
CA TYR A 106 -7.29 21.18 -3.04
C TYR A 106 -8.42 22.22 -3.27
N SER A 107 -9.59 21.97 -2.66
CA SER A 107 -10.62 23.01 -2.51
C SER A 107 -10.19 24.04 -1.46
N GLU A 108 -10.81 25.23 -1.49
CA GLU A 108 -10.53 26.26 -0.48
C GLU A 108 -10.88 25.75 0.93
N ALA A 109 -11.99 25.01 1.07
CA ALA A 109 -12.37 24.42 2.35
C ALA A 109 -11.25 23.53 2.95
N VAL A 110 -10.57 22.74 2.11
CA VAL A 110 -9.48 21.88 2.58
C VAL A 110 -8.20 22.68 2.87
N LYS A 111 -7.88 23.70 2.06
CA LYS A 111 -6.70 24.55 2.27
C LYS A 111 -6.76 25.36 3.56
N THR A 112 -7.96 25.79 3.95
CA THR A 112 -8.18 26.68 5.10
C THR A 112 -8.59 25.95 6.37
N ALA A 113 -8.71 24.63 6.35
CA ALA A 113 -9.22 23.83 7.47
C ALA A 113 -8.33 23.84 8.72
N GLY A 114 -7.01 24.05 8.58
CA GLY A 114 -6.11 24.42 9.68
C GLY A 114 -5.74 23.32 10.68
N PHE A 115 -5.96 22.03 10.35
CA PHE A 115 -5.61 20.92 11.24
C PHE A 115 -4.54 20.00 10.62
N VAL A 116 -3.97 19.15 11.46
CA VAL A 116 -3.04 18.09 11.07
C VAL A 116 -3.77 16.74 11.09
N TRP A 117 -3.50 15.89 10.11
CA TRP A 117 -4.10 14.57 10.04
C TRP A 117 -3.55 13.65 11.14
N ASP A 118 -4.40 13.15 11.97
CA ASP A 118 -4.20 12.09 12.95
C ASP A 118 -5.26 10.98 12.77
N ALA A 119 -5.19 9.94 13.59
CA ALA A 119 -6.11 8.80 13.48
C ALA A 119 -7.57 9.22 13.73
N GLU A 120 -7.82 10.08 14.71
CA GLU A 120 -9.15 10.53 15.09
C GLU A 120 -9.78 11.39 13.99
N LYS A 121 -9.01 12.35 13.43
CA LYS A 121 -9.48 13.16 12.30
C LYS A 121 -9.71 12.35 11.04
N LEU A 122 -8.87 11.34 10.79
CA LEU A 122 -9.11 10.40 9.70
C LEU A 122 -10.38 9.57 9.93
N ASP A 123 -10.69 9.17 11.16
CA ASP A 123 -11.91 8.43 11.48
C ASP A 123 -13.15 9.27 11.17
N HIS A 124 -13.23 10.48 11.70
CA HIS A 124 -14.33 11.42 11.43
C HIS A 124 -14.44 11.77 9.94
N TRP A 125 -13.30 11.99 9.28
CA TRP A 125 -13.27 12.24 7.83
C TRP A 125 -13.82 11.05 7.03
N LEU A 126 -13.38 9.84 7.37
CA LEU A 126 -13.79 8.63 6.67
C LEU A 126 -15.23 8.22 7.00
N GLU A 127 -15.77 8.62 8.12
CA GLU A 127 -17.18 8.38 8.44
C GLU A 127 -18.08 9.09 7.44
N ARG A 128 -17.92 10.40 7.27
CA ARG A 128 -18.70 11.24 6.34
C ARG A 128 -17.91 12.48 5.90
N PRO A 129 -17.12 12.38 4.83
CA PRO A 129 -16.24 13.47 4.41
C PRO A 129 -16.95 14.80 4.16
N ARG A 130 -18.17 14.77 3.64
CA ARG A 130 -18.95 15.97 3.33
C ARG A 130 -19.45 16.67 4.57
N ASP A 131 -19.76 15.93 5.62
CA ASP A 131 -20.24 16.47 6.89
C ASP A 131 -19.06 17.01 7.72
N PHE A 132 -17.95 16.27 7.72
CA PHE A 132 -16.73 16.67 8.44
C PHE A 132 -16.12 17.97 7.88
N LEU A 133 -16.07 18.10 6.57
CA LEU A 133 -15.49 19.28 5.93
C LEU A 133 -16.33 19.68 4.69
N PRO A 134 -17.40 20.45 4.87
CA PRO A 134 -18.23 20.94 3.77
C PRO A 134 -17.39 21.72 2.74
N GLY A 135 -17.64 21.49 1.47
CA GLY A 135 -16.88 22.12 0.38
C GLY A 135 -15.61 21.39 -0.04
N ASN A 136 -15.31 20.22 0.55
CA ASN A 136 -14.29 19.33 0.01
C ASN A 136 -14.72 18.75 -1.35
N LYS A 137 -13.75 18.28 -2.14
CA LYS A 137 -14.00 17.73 -3.49
C LYS A 137 -14.03 16.19 -3.53
N MET A 138 -13.86 15.51 -2.41
CA MET A 138 -13.84 14.05 -2.36
C MET A 138 -15.24 13.48 -2.58
N SER A 139 -15.43 12.76 -3.69
CA SER A 139 -16.70 12.11 -4.02
C SER A 139 -16.79 10.72 -3.38
N PHE A 140 -16.87 10.69 -2.05
CA PHE A 140 -16.95 9.45 -1.27
C PHE A 140 -18.07 9.58 -0.24
N VAL A 141 -18.88 8.51 -0.13
CA VAL A 141 -20.05 8.51 0.77
C VAL A 141 -19.67 8.29 2.23
N GLY A 142 -18.47 7.77 2.47
CA GLY A 142 -18.01 7.41 3.81
C GLY A 142 -18.03 5.93 4.10
N ILE A 143 -17.58 5.57 5.30
CA ILE A 143 -17.52 4.21 5.86
C ILE A 143 -18.32 4.23 7.16
N ALA A 144 -19.53 3.68 7.16
CA ALA A 144 -20.40 3.69 8.33
C ALA A 144 -19.90 2.76 9.45
N ALA A 145 -19.32 1.60 9.10
CA ALA A 145 -18.82 0.63 10.05
C ALA A 145 -17.55 1.16 10.76
N GLU A 146 -17.62 1.38 12.06
CA GLU A 146 -16.51 1.84 12.88
C GLU A 146 -15.30 0.90 12.80
N GLN A 147 -15.54 -0.42 12.82
CA GLN A 147 -14.47 -1.39 12.67
C GLN A 147 -13.72 -1.23 11.34
N ASP A 148 -14.44 -1.06 10.24
CA ASP A 148 -13.81 -0.86 8.92
C ASP A 148 -12.96 0.43 8.89
N ARG A 149 -13.42 1.51 9.56
CA ARG A 149 -12.66 2.76 9.67
C ARG A 149 -11.39 2.57 10.49
N ARG A 150 -11.51 1.94 11.66
CA ARG A 150 -10.36 1.60 12.50
C ARG A 150 -9.32 0.78 11.73
N ASP A 151 -9.76 -0.26 11.05
CA ASP A 151 -8.90 -1.19 10.36
C ASP A 151 -8.20 -0.53 9.15
N VAL A 152 -8.91 0.31 8.38
CA VAL A 152 -8.28 1.05 7.26
C VAL A 152 -7.33 2.14 7.74
N ILE A 153 -7.59 2.76 8.89
CA ILE A 153 -6.67 3.74 9.50
C ILE A 153 -5.38 3.04 9.96
N ALA A 154 -5.49 1.88 10.61
CA ALA A 154 -4.36 1.05 10.97
C ALA A 154 -3.54 0.62 9.74
N TYR A 155 -4.20 0.14 8.70
CA TYR A 155 -3.57 -0.21 7.44
C TYR A 155 -2.85 0.98 6.79
N LEU A 156 -3.51 2.13 6.70
CA LEU A 156 -2.90 3.35 6.17
C LEU A 156 -1.68 3.77 7.00
N LYS A 157 -1.73 3.69 8.32
CA LYS A 157 -0.57 4.02 9.17
C LYS A 157 0.63 3.16 8.85
N VAL A 158 0.43 1.85 8.68
CA VAL A 158 1.50 0.90 8.39
C VAL A 158 2.05 1.09 6.98
N GLU A 159 1.19 1.33 5.99
CA GLU A 159 1.60 1.42 4.59
C GLU A 159 2.11 2.82 4.17
N THR A 160 1.69 3.86 4.89
CA THR A 160 1.99 5.25 4.50
C THR A 160 2.63 6.07 5.62
N GLY A 161 2.67 5.53 6.82
CA GLY A 161 2.96 6.26 8.06
C GLY A 161 4.42 6.55 8.30
N TYR A 162 5.27 6.33 7.35
CA TYR A 162 6.65 6.71 7.46
C TYR A 162 6.82 8.23 7.19
N ALA A 163 6.34 9.05 8.11
CA ALA A 163 7.03 10.31 8.33
C ALA A 163 8.18 9.97 9.30
N PRO A 164 9.46 10.23 8.95
CA PRO A 164 10.49 10.27 9.98
C PRO A 164 9.93 11.12 11.10
N ALA A 165 10.02 10.62 12.34
CA ALA A 165 9.70 11.44 13.50
C ALA A 165 10.35 12.79 13.25
N ALA A 166 9.56 13.86 13.20
CA ALA A 166 10.13 15.18 13.15
C ALA A 166 11.17 15.17 14.26
N GLU A 167 12.44 15.33 13.90
CA GLU A 167 13.50 15.51 14.87
C GLU A 167 12.94 16.51 15.84
N SER A 168 12.82 16.06 17.07
CA SER A 168 12.38 16.89 18.18
C SER A 168 13.20 18.17 18.05
N ILE A 169 12.57 19.23 17.61
CA ILE A 169 13.16 20.55 17.63
C ILE A 169 13.33 20.82 19.13
N THR A 170 14.50 20.44 19.64
CA THR A 170 14.94 20.89 20.95
C THR A 170 15.00 22.41 20.83
N PRO A 171 14.16 23.15 21.55
CA PRO A 171 14.26 24.59 21.50
C PRO A 171 15.69 24.96 21.94
N PRO A 172 16.33 25.95 21.33
CA PRO A 172 17.67 26.37 21.73
C PRO A 172 17.62 26.73 23.21
N VAL A 173 18.49 26.07 23.98
CA VAL A 173 18.76 26.45 25.35
C VAL A 173 19.25 27.90 25.31
N GLN A 174 18.44 28.80 25.82
CA GLN A 174 18.87 30.21 26.03
C GLN A 174 19.77 30.20 27.25
N GLU A 175 21.09 30.47 27.01
CA GLU A 175 22.03 30.90 28.05
C GLU A 175 21.78 32.36 28.43
#